data_1dd7bbe92797e801e82d7a7f44400c1e
#
_entry.id   1dd7bbe92797e801e82d7a7f44400c1e
#
_cell.length_a   1.000
_cell.length_b   1.000
_cell.length_c   1.000
_cell.angle_alpha   90.00
_cell.angle_beta   90.00
_cell.angle_gamma   90.00
#
_symmetry.space_group_name_H-M   'P 1'
#
loop_
_entity.id
_entity.type
_entity.pdbx_description
1 polymer ?
#
loop_
_entity_poly.entity_id
_entity_poly.type
_entity_poly.pdbx_seq_one_letter_code
_entity_poly.pdbx_strand_id
1 'polypeptide(L)'
;MNLNRTFPLLFIISVLMSFSVRAELSIQITQGIDNPIPIAVVPFSWEGSGVLDEDIGEIVTADLQQVGEFRAISPSNMLALPREEREVYYRDWSVLAQDYLLVGKVQRSPGSELIQVQYEFFDINREIKLAGEVLTGTTSQLRDIGHEISNVVFELVT
;
A
#
# COMPACT_ATOMS: atom_id res chain seq x y z
N MET A 1 53.82 -33.18 46.37
CA MET A 1 52.41 -33.31 45.96
C MET A 1 51.87 -31.88 45.68
N ASN A 2 51.78 -31.49 44.41
CA ASN A 2 51.63 -30.07 44.01
C ASN A 2 50.13 -29.69 43.91
N LEU A 3 49.55 -29.37 45.06
CA LEU A 3 48.12 -29.02 45.14
C LEU A 3 47.81 -27.56 44.73
N ASN A 4 48.83 -26.72 44.60
CA ASN A 4 48.69 -25.29 44.37
C ASN A 4 48.64 -24.81 42.91
N ARG A 5 48.78 -25.73 41.91
CA ARG A 5 48.80 -25.33 40.49
C ARG A 5 47.45 -25.56 39.78
N THR A 6 46.56 -26.34 40.35
CA THR A 6 45.26 -26.67 39.73
C THR A 6 44.15 -25.70 40.15
N PHE A 7 44.33 -24.96 41.26
CA PHE A 7 43.31 -24.04 41.76
C PHE A 7 43.02 -22.82 40.86
N PRO A 8 44.03 -22.16 40.26
CA PRO A 8 43.73 -21.05 39.37
C PRO A 8 43.08 -21.46 38.04
N LEU A 9 43.32 -22.69 37.58
CA LEU A 9 42.76 -23.20 36.33
C LEU A 9 41.26 -23.46 36.46
N LEU A 10 40.82 -23.98 37.63
CA LEU A 10 39.40 -24.21 37.93
C LEU A 10 38.62 -22.91 38.08
N PHE A 11 39.23 -21.85 38.60
CA PHE A 11 38.64 -20.55 38.75
C PHE A 11 38.44 -19.83 37.43
N ILE A 12 39.38 -19.99 36.47
CA ILE A 12 39.25 -19.41 35.12
C ILE A 12 38.14 -20.11 34.32
N ILE A 13 37.98 -21.42 34.45
CA ILE A 13 36.89 -22.18 33.79
C ILE A 13 35.51 -21.79 34.34
N SER A 14 35.40 -21.49 35.64
CA SER A 14 34.14 -21.05 36.27
C SER A 14 33.69 -19.67 35.81
N VAL A 15 34.63 -18.74 35.50
CA VAL A 15 34.33 -17.38 35.01
C VAL A 15 33.86 -17.40 33.55
N LEU A 16 34.36 -18.37 32.74
CA LEU A 16 33.95 -18.48 31.33
C LEU A 16 32.54 -19.03 31.10
N MET A 17 31.91 -19.66 32.11
CA MET A 17 30.54 -20.19 32.00
C MET A 17 29.45 -19.19 32.35
N SER A 18 29.76 -17.95 32.72
CA SER A 18 28.76 -16.96 33.19
C SER A 18 28.18 -16.05 32.10
N PHE A 19 28.47 -16.27 30.83
CA PHE A 19 27.80 -15.55 29.74
C PHE A 19 26.47 -16.23 29.40
N SER A 20 25.46 -15.98 30.21
CA SER A 20 24.07 -16.27 29.85
C SER A 20 23.66 -15.30 28.75
N VAL A 21 23.73 -15.73 27.50
CA VAL A 21 23.09 -15.02 26.38
C VAL A 21 21.60 -15.10 26.60
N ARG A 22 21.00 -14.03 27.10
CA ARG A 22 19.57 -13.86 27.08
C ARG A 22 19.17 -13.52 25.63
N ALA A 23 18.68 -14.49 24.91
CA ALA A 23 17.93 -14.24 23.70
C ALA A 23 16.58 -13.64 24.13
N GLU A 24 16.43 -12.33 24.00
CA GLU A 24 15.14 -11.66 24.19
C GLU A 24 14.32 -11.95 22.93
N LEU A 25 13.37 -12.89 23.06
CA LEU A 25 12.42 -13.19 22.02
C LEU A 25 11.41 -12.02 21.97
N SER A 26 11.69 -10.99 21.16
CA SER A 26 10.73 -9.94 20.86
C SER A 26 9.68 -10.49 19.92
N ILE A 27 8.58 -10.99 20.47
CA ILE A 27 7.38 -11.31 19.68
C ILE A 27 6.69 -9.96 19.42
N GLN A 28 6.95 -9.40 18.25
CA GLN A 28 6.19 -8.27 17.74
C GLN A 28 4.83 -8.82 17.29
N ILE A 29 3.84 -8.79 18.18
CA ILE A 29 2.46 -9.06 17.81
C ILE A 29 1.99 -7.85 17.01
N THR A 30 2.16 -7.89 15.70
CA THR A 30 1.38 -7.07 14.78
C THR A 30 -0.06 -7.56 14.91
N GLN A 31 -0.87 -6.86 15.68
CA GLN A 31 -2.31 -7.02 15.62
C GLN A 31 -2.73 -6.58 14.21
N GLY A 32 -2.70 -7.50 13.26
CA GLY A 32 -3.36 -7.29 11.97
C GLY A 32 -4.85 -7.10 12.26
N ILE A 33 -5.46 -6.15 11.58
CA ILE A 33 -6.91 -5.97 11.64
C ILE A 33 -7.55 -7.28 11.17
N ASP A 34 -8.39 -7.88 12.02
CA ASP A 34 -8.96 -9.21 11.77
C ASP A 34 -9.80 -9.27 10.47
N ASN A 35 -10.22 -8.13 9.93
CA ASN A 35 -11.00 -8.03 8.70
C ASN A 35 -10.63 -6.75 7.92
N PRO A 36 -9.55 -6.76 7.13
CA PRO A 36 -9.17 -5.60 6.35
C PRO A 36 -10.20 -5.29 5.26
N ILE A 37 -10.43 -4.01 5.02
CA ILE A 37 -11.43 -3.47 4.10
C ILE A 37 -11.06 -3.83 2.65
N PRO A 38 -11.93 -4.56 1.91
CA PRO A 38 -11.66 -4.91 0.52
C PRO A 38 -11.74 -3.68 -0.38
N ILE A 39 -10.69 -3.42 -1.13
CA ILE A 39 -10.62 -2.30 -2.07
C ILE A 39 -10.04 -2.74 -3.41
N ALA A 40 -10.60 -2.23 -4.50
CA ALA A 40 -10.02 -2.33 -5.83
C ALA A 40 -9.39 -0.98 -6.20
N VAL A 41 -8.09 -0.99 -6.45
CA VAL A 41 -7.36 0.13 -7.04
C VAL A 41 -7.01 -0.26 -8.47
N VAL A 42 -7.74 0.30 -9.44
CA VAL A 42 -7.51 0.00 -10.87
C VAL A 42 -6.21 0.67 -11.31
N PRO A 43 -5.34 -0.02 -12.07
CA PRO A 43 -4.16 0.62 -12.65
C PRO A 43 -4.56 1.87 -13.44
N PHE A 44 -3.90 3.00 -13.15
CA PHE A 44 -4.23 4.26 -13.82
C PHE A 44 -3.75 4.21 -15.28
N SER A 45 -4.66 4.49 -16.23
CA SER A 45 -4.28 4.53 -17.63
C SER A 45 -3.43 5.76 -17.94
N TRP A 46 -2.36 5.58 -18.74
CA TRP A 46 -1.57 6.67 -19.27
C TRP A 46 -2.04 7.03 -20.70
N GLU A 47 -2.53 8.25 -20.87
CA GLU A 47 -2.99 8.79 -22.14
C GLU A 47 -1.96 9.78 -22.72
N GLY A 48 -0.71 9.36 -22.84
CA GLY A 48 0.39 10.16 -23.37
C GLY A 48 1.39 9.31 -24.14
N SER A 49 2.44 9.94 -24.62
CA SER A 49 3.55 9.28 -25.30
C SER A 49 4.61 8.79 -24.29
N GLY A 50 5.24 7.66 -24.59
CA GLY A 50 6.26 7.07 -23.72
C GLY A 50 5.68 6.30 -22.55
N VAL A 51 6.51 6.06 -21.53
CA VAL A 51 6.17 5.34 -20.31
C VAL A 51 6.37 6.31 -19.15
N LEU A 52 5.50 6.25 -18.15
CA LEU A 52 5.71 6.94 -16.89
C LEU A 52 6.70 6.15 -16.02
N ASP A 53 7.51 6.86 -15.26
CA ASP A 53 8.48 6.23 -14.35
C ASP A 53 7.82 5.57 -13.15
N GLU A 54 6.60 5.99 -12.81
CA GLU A 54 5.85 5.51 -11.66
C GLU A 54 4.37 5.31 -12.01
N ASP A 55 3.74 4.29 -11.43
CA ASP A 55 2.30 4.03 -11.53
C ASP A 55 1.58 4.50 -10.27
N ILE A 56 0.62 5.41 -10.42
CA ILE A 56 -0.16 5.97 -9.31
C ILE A 56 -0.99 4.87 -8.62
N GLY A 57 -1.58 3.96 -9.39
CA GLY A 57 -2.35 2.85 -8.82
C GLY A 57 -1.51 1.94 -7.94
N GLU A 58 -0.26 1.67 -8.33
CA GLU A 58 0.68 0.89 -7.51
C GLU A 58 1.08 1.64 -6.24
N ILE A 59 1.34 2.95 -6.32
CA ILE A 59 1.67 3.78 -5.15
C ILE A 59 0.52 3.77 -4.15
N VAL A 60 -0.70 4.06 -4.61
CA VAL A 60 -1.90 4.05 -3.75
C VAL A 60 -2.13 2.68 -3.13
N THR A 61 -1.99 1.62 -3.91
CA THR A 61 -2.14 0.25 -3.42
C THR A 61 -1.13 -0.05 -2.31
N ALA A 62 0.13 0.33 -2.51
CA ALA A 62 1.19 0.11 -1.53
C ALA A 62 0.94 0.87 -0.22
N ASP A 63 0.53 2.13 -0.30
CA ASP A 63 0.22 2.96 0.86
C ASP A 63 -0.93 2.36 1.69
N LEU A 64 -2.05 2.04 1.04
CA LEU A 64 -3.21 1.50 1.71
C LEU A 64 -2.94 0.12 2.35
N GLN A 65 -2.15 -0.73 1.70
CA GLN A 65 -1.73 -2.01 2.27
C GLN A 65 -0.75 -1.83 3.43
N GLN A 66 0.13 -0.84 3.38
CA GLN A 66 1.09 -0.57 4.45
C GLN A 66 0.41 -0.15 5.76
N VAL A 67 -0.71 0.55 5.69
CA VAL A 67 -1.53 0.90 6.87
C VAL A 67 -2.11 -0.35 7.54
N GLY A 68 -2.36 -1.42 6.75
CA GLY A 68 -2.88 -2.70 7.25
C GLY A 68 -4.39 -2.75 7.41
N GLU A 69 -5.10 -1.66 7.15
CA GLU A 69 -6.57 -1.60 7.22
C GLU A 69 -7.25 -2.04 5.92
N PHE A 70 -6.51 -2.08 4.82
CA PHE A 70 -7.03 -2.40 3.50
C PHE A 70 -6.46 -3.69 2.92
N ARG A 71 -7.28 -4.36 2.13
CA ARG A 71 -6.90 -5.53 1.34
C ARG A 71 -7.22 -5.26 -0.13
N ALA A 72 -6.21 -4.88 -0.89
CA ALA A 72 -6.35 -4.61 -2.32
C ALA A 72 -6.42 -5.90 -3.13
N ILE A 73 -7.35 -5.95 -4.09
CA ILE A 73 -7.42 -7.03 -5.09
C ILE A 73 -6.32 -6.84 -6.13
N SER A 74 -5.70 -7.94 -6.56
CA SER A 74 -4.72 -7.89 -7.66
C SER A 74 -5.39 -7.47 -8.97
N PRO A 75 -4.75 -6.61 -9.79
CA PRO A 75 -5.27 -6.25 -11.11
C PRO A 75 -5.58 -7.45 -12.02
N SER A 76 -4.83 -8.54 -11.90
CA SER A 76 -5.07 -9.78 -12.66
C SER A 76 -6.40 -10.49 -12.33
N ASN A 77 -7.00 -10.15 -11.19
CA ASN A 77 -8.27 -10.71 -10.74
C ASN A 77 -9.46 -9.76 -10.99
N MET A 78 -9.21 -8.59 -11.55
CA MET A 78 -10.26 -7.62 -11.89
C MET A 78 -10.99 -8.05 -13.17
N LEU A 79 -12.31 -7.88 -13.21
CA LEU A 79 -13.14 -8.20 -14.37
C LEU A 79 -13.08 -7.13 -15.46
N ALA A 80 -12.77 -5.89 -15.07
CA ALA A 80 -12.65 -4.74 -15.96
C ALA A 80 -11.61 -3.76 -15.40
N LEU A 81 -11.13 -2.86 -16.23
CA LEU A 81 -10.20 -1.78 -15.88
C LEU A 81 -10.80 -0.41 -16.24
N PRO A 82 -11.88 0.02 -15.58
CA PRO A 82 -12.49 1.31 -15.82
C PRO A 82 -11.53 2.46 -15.46
N ARG A 83 -11.63 3.56 -16.21
CA ARG A 83 -10.79 4.75 -16.03
C ARG A 83 -11.57 5.94 -15.47
N GLU A 84 -12.91 5.90 -15.58
CA GLU A 84 -13.82 6.96 -15.19
C GLU A 84 -15.21 6.40 -14.89
N GLU A 85 -16.06 7.19 -14.20
CA GLU A 85 -17.37 6.82 -13.68
C GLU A 85 -18.27 6.11 -14.70
N ARG A 86 -18.34 6.59 -15.93
CA ARG A 86 -19.21 6.02 -16.98
C ARG A 86 -18.84 4.59 -17.38
N GLU A 87 -17.61 4.13 -17.03
CA GLU A 87 -17.12 2.78 -17.28
C GLU A 87 -17.29 1.86 -16.07
N VAL A 88 -17.77 2.39 -14.94
CA VAL A 88 -17.95 1.65 -13.69
C VAL A 88 -19.28 0.92 -13.68
N TYR A 89 -19.22 -0.40 -13.58
CA TYR A 89 -20.36 -1.28 -13.36
C TYR A 89 -20.26 -1.85 -11.95
N TYR A 90 -21.02 -1.33 -10.99
CA TYR A 90 -20.96 -1.70 -9.57
C TYR A 90 -21.10 -3.20 -9.34
N ARG A 91 -21.93 -3.88 -10.14
CA ARG A 91 -22.12 -5.33 -10.05
C ARG A 91 -20.84 -6.12 -10.21
N ASP A 92 -19.94 -5.71 -11.09
CA ASP A 92 -18.68 -6.42 -11.33
C ASP A 92 -17.79 -6.44 -10.09
N TRP A 93 -17.78 -5.35 -9.34
CA TRP A 93 -17.02 -5.18 -8.11
C TRP A 93 -17.69 -5.86 -6.93
N SER A 94 -19.02 -5.82 -6.86
CA SER A 94 -19.81 -6.57 -5.88
C SER A 94 -19.59 -8.07 -5.96
N VAL A 95 -19.53 -8.64 -7.17
CA VAL A 95 -19.23 -10.07 -7.41
C VAL A 95 -17.81 -10.44 -6.94
N LEU A 96 -16.87 -9.49 -7.04
CA LEU A 96 -15.51 -9.64 -6.54
C LEU A 96 -15.38 -9.36 -5.03
N ALA A 97 -16.50 -9.11 -4.33
CA ALA A 97 -16.54 -8.76 -2.91
C ALA A 97 -15.63 -7.58 -2.56
N GLN A 98 -15.64 -6.54 -3.39
CA GLN A 98 -14.99 -5.28 -3.12
C GLN A 98 -15.98 -4.28 -2.52
N ASP A 99 -15.59 -3.61 -1.43
CA ASP A 99 -16.40 -2.57 -0.80
C ASP A 99 -16.18 -1.20 -1.45
N TYR A 100 -14.95 -0.96 -1.92
CA TYR A 100 -14.54 0.30 -2.53
C TYR A 100 -13.80 0.10 -3.85
N LEU A 101 -13.88 1.13 -4.70
CA LEU A 101 -13.23 1.15 -6.00
C LEU A 101 -12.60 2.52 -6.25
N LEU A 102 -11.31 2.53 -6.57
CA LEU A 102 -10.59 3.69 -7.08
C LEU A 102 -10.25 3.47 -8.55
N VAL A 103 -10.63 4.41 -9.39
CA VAL A 103 -10.30 4.43 -10.82
C VAL A 103 -9.62 5.74 -11.16
N GLY A 104 -8.85 5.76 -12.26
CA GLY A 104 -8.24 7.00 -12.69
C GLY A 104 -7.46 6.87 -14.00
N LYS A 105 -7.03 8.03 -14.45
CA LYS A 105 -6.20 8.19 -15.64
C LYS A 105 -5.24 9.33 -15.48
N VAL A 106 -4.12 9.21 -16.17
CA VAL A 106 -3.10 10.24 -16.30
C VAL A 106 -3.04 10.68 -17.75
N GLN A 107 -3.09 11.96 -18.00
CA GLN A 107 -2.99 12.52 -19.33
C GLN A 107 -2.06 13.74 -19.35
N ARG A 108 -1.48 14.04 -20.51
CA ARG A 108 -0.69 15.25 -20.68
C ARG A 108 -1.62 16.47 -20.79
N SER A 109 -1.31 17.52 -20.08
CA SER A 109 -2.05 18.79 -20.19
C SER A 109 -1.84 19.39 -21.58
N PRO A 110 -2.89 19.83 -22.29
CA PRO A 110 -2.74 20.38 -23.64
C PRO A 110 -1.79 21.57 -23.68
N GLY A 111 -0.78 21.53 -24.57
CA GLY A 111 0.19 22.61 -24.75
C GLY A 111 1.15 22.85 -23.60
N SER A 112 1.32 21.88 -22.71
CA SER A 112 2.15 21.96 -21.52
C SER A 112 2.93 20.66 -21.28
N GLU A 113 4.04 20.76 -20.54
CA GLU A 113 4.76 19.57 -20.01
C GLU A 113 4.12 19.01 -18.72
N LEU A 114 3.08 19.68 -18.23
CA LEU A 114 2.35 19.20 -17.05
C LEU A 114 1.47 18.00 -17.39
N ILE A 115 1.20 17.20 -16.39
CA ILE A 115 0.25 16.11 -16.43
C ILE A 115 -0.99 16.46 -15.62
N GLN A 116 -2.11 15.85 -15.98
CA GLN A 116 -3.34 15.85 -15.21
C GLN A 116 -3.61 14.42 -14.78
N VAL A 117 -3.84 14.24 -13.50
CA VAL A 117 -4.25 12.99 -12.88
C VAL A 117 -5.69 13.15 -12.46
N GLN A 118 -6.59 12.47 -13.17
CA GLN A 118 -7.99 12.38 -12.79
C GLN A 118 -8.17 11.10 -11.98
N TYR A 119 -8.82 11.19 -10.82
CA TYR A 119 -9.26 10.02 -10.08
C TYR A 119 -10.71 10.15 -9.65
N GLU A 120 -11.35 9.01 -9.43
CA GLU A 120 -12.71 8.91 -8.91
C GLU A 120 -12.78 7.71 -7.95
N PHE A 121 -13.42 7.92 -6.80
CA PHE A 121 -13.51 6.96 -5.72
C PHE A 121 -14.97 6.64 -5.40
N PHE A 122 -15.30 5.35 -5.28
CA PHE A 122 -16.65 4.84 -5.16
C PHE A 122 -16.83 3.91 -3.97
N ASP A 123 -18.00 4.00 -3.33
CA ASP A 123 -18.57 2.99 -2.43
C ASP A 123 -19.42 2.04 -3.26
N ILE A 124 -19.00 0.79 -3.36
CA ILE A 124 -19.65 -0.22 -4.20
C ILE A 124 -20.97 -0.70 -3.60
N ASN A 125 -21.01 -0.84 -2.28
CA ASN A 125 -22.20 -1.32 -1.59
C ASN A 125 -23.36 -0.31 -1.63
N ARG A 126 -23.02 0.99 -1.61
CA ARG A 126 -23.99 2.08 -1.68
C ARG A 126 -24.24 2.58 -3.10
N GLU A 127 -23.44 2.13 -4.07
CA GLU A 127 -23.46 2.56 -5.47
C GLU A 127 -23.35 4.08 -5.64
N ILE A 128 -22.41 4.72 -4.90
CA ILE A 128 -22.20 6.16 -4.95
C ILE A 128 -20.71 6.50 -5.16
N LYS A 129 -20.49 7.65 -5.79
CA LYS A 129 -19.17 8.27 -5.86
C LYS A 129 -18.93 9.08 -4.58
N LEU A 130 -17.82 8.80 -3.90
CA LEU A 130 -17.41 9.47 -2.66
C LEU A 130 -16.51 10.67 -2.93
N ALA A 131 -15.62 10.56 -3.93
CA ALA A 131 -14.71 11.63 -4.32
C ALA A 131 -14.40 11.56 -5.80
N GLY A 132 -13.90 12.66 -6.36
CA GLY A 132 -13.38 12.75 -7.72
C GLY A 132 -12.76 14.12 -7.96
N GLU A 133 -11.52 14.13 -8.46
CA GLU A 133 -10.75 15.35 -8.65
C GLU A 133 -9.77 15.19 -9.81
N VAL A 134 -9.29 16.33 -10.32
CA VAL A 134 -8.21 16.42 -11.29
C VAL A 134 -7.05 17.16 -10.65
N LEU A 135 -5.97 16.46 -10.37
CA LEU A 135 -4.74 17.01 -9.84
C LEU A 135 -3.78 17.33 -10.99
N THR A 136 -3.09 18.46 -10.91
CA THR A 136 -2.13 18.87 -11.95
C THR A 136 -0.73 18.93 -11.35
N GLY A 137 0.25 18.38 -12.06
CA GLY A 137 1.63 18.37 -11.62
C GLY A 137 2.60 18.04 -12.75
N THR A 138 3.83 17.73 -12.38
CA THR A 138 4.86 17.23 -13.30
C THR A 138 5.00 15.71 -13.15
N THR A 139 5.64 15.06 -14.10
CA THR A 139 5.92 13.61 -14.00
C THR A 139 6.77 13.23 -12.79
N SER A 140 7.62 14.15 -12.29
CA SER A 140 8.40 13.96 -11.07
C SER A 140 7.57 14.03 -9.77
N GLN A 141 6.33 14.51 -9.84
CA GLN A 141 5.40 14.61 -8.69
C GLN A 141 4.38 13.48 -8.65
N LEU A 142 4.48 12.48 -9.53
CA LEU A 142 3.54 11.34 -9.55
C LEU A 142 3.44 10.65 -8.20
N ARG A 143 4.55 10.47 -7.50
CA ARG A 143 4.58 9.86 -6.17
C ARG A 143 3.82 10.68 -5.14
N ASP A 144 4.06 11.99 -5.12
CA ASP A 144 3.37 12.90 -4.18
C ASP A 144 1.86 12.90 -4.44
N ILE A 145 1.47 12.92 -5.73
CA ILE A 145 0.05 12.82 -6.13
C ILE A 145 -0.55 11.48 -5.70
N GLY A 146 0.18 10.37 -5.86
CA GLY A 146 -0.26 9.06 -5.39
C GLY A 146 -0.52 9.05 -3.89
N HIS A 147 0.39 9.59 -3.08
CA HIS A 147 0.23 9.71 -1.63
C HIS A 147 -0.95 10.62 -1.25
N GLU A 148 -1.18 11.71 -1.97
CA GLU A 148 -2.34 12.59 -1.77
C GLU A 148 -3.65 11.83 -1.99
N ILE A 149 -3.76 11.07 -3.07
CA ILE A 149 -4.94 10.23 -3.36
C ILE A 149 -5.12 9.17 -2.27
N SER A 150 -4.05 8.52 -1.82
CA SER A 150 -4.08 7.52 -0.74
C SER A 150 -4.65 8.12 0.55
N ASN A 151 -4.24 9.32 0.90
CA ASN A 151 -4.74 10.02 2.08
C ASN A 151 -6.24 10.32 1.97
N VAL A 152 -6.72 10.81 0.82
CA VAL A 152 -8.15 11.05 0.58
C VAL A 152 -8.96 9.76 0.74
N VAL A 153 -8.49 8.65 0.15
CA VAL A 153 -9.16 7.34 0.28
C VAL A 153 -9.20 6.90 1.73
N PHE A 154 -8.07 7.00 2.44
CA PHE A 154 -7.97 6.63 3.84
C PHE A 154 -8.95 7.43 4.72
N GLU A 155 -8.97 8.75 4.58
CA GLU A 155 -9.83 9.64 5.36
C GLU A 155 -11.34 9.41 5.12
N LEU A 156 -11.72 9.05 3.88
CA LEU A 156 -13.13 8.82 3.54
C LEU A 156 -13.66 7.47 4.03
N VAL A 157 -12.78 6.51 4.27
CA VAL A 157 -13.16 5.13 4.64
C VAL A 157 -13.02 4.87 6.15
N THR A 158 -12.03 5.49 6.77
CA THR A 158 -11.69 5.29 8.19
C THR A 158 -12.14 6.45 9.06
#